data_73f74b88994b62bc5b816e505c5966c9
#
_entry.id   73f74b88994b62bc5b816e505c5966c9
#
_cell.length_a   1.000
_cell.length_b   1.000
_cell.length_c   1.000
_cell.angle_alpha   90.00
_cell.angle_beta   90.00
_cell.angle_gamma   90.00
#
_symmetry.space_group_name_H-M   'P 1'
#
loop_
_entity.id
_entity.type
_entity.pdbx_description
1 polymer ?
#
loop_
_entity_poly.entity_id
_entity_poly.type
_entity_poly.pdbx_seq_one_letter_code
_entity_poly.pdbx_strand_id
1 'polypeptide(L)'
;DNCGIGAIVNIKGIKTHKTVENALSIVENLEHRAGKDAEGKTGDGVGILLQISHKFFEKAAKNLGINIGKEREYGVGMFFFSQDEFKRKQAMKMFEIIAQKEGLEFLGWRKVPTRPEVLGKKALDVMPGIYQCFVKKPEDCEEGLPFDRKLYILRKVFEQSNEDTYVVSLSSRTIVYKGM
;
A
#
# COMPACT_ATOMS: atom_id res chain seq x y z
N ASP A 1 15.82 19.40 8.12
CA ASP A 1 14.76 18.53 7.61
C ASP A 1 13.44 19.29 7.62
N ASN A 2 12.87 19.48 6.45
CA ASN A 2 11.60 20.19 6.29
C ASN A 2 10.53 19.18 5.87
N CYS A 3 9.45 19.09 6.64
CA CYS A 3 8.29 18.28 6.32
C CYS A 3 7.07 19.15 6.10
N GLY A 4 6.18 18.72 5.23
CA GLY A 4 4.86 19.29 5.06
C GLY A 4 3.80 18.21 5.24
N ILE A 5 2.73 18.51 5.94
CA ILE A 5 1.60 17.61 6.12
C ILE A 5 0.29 18.39 5.93
N GLY A 6 -0.68 17.73 5.34
CA GLY A 6 -2.03 18.24 5.23
C GLY A 6 -3.05 17.13 5.38
N ALA A 7 -4.27 17.49 5.68
CA ALA A 7 -5.38 16.56 5.82
C ALA A 7 -6.66 17.17 5.23
N ILE A 8 -7.49 16.31 4.67
CA ILE A 8 -8.82 16.66 4.19
C ILE A 8 -9.81 15.58 4.57
N VAL A 9 -10.98 15.99 5.02
CA VAL A 9 -12.06 15.07 5.39
C VAL A 9 -13.40 15.62 4.88
N ASN A 10 -14.24 14.71 4.42
CA ASN A 10 -15.63 15.04 4.12
C ASN A 10 -16.47 14.84 5.41
N ILE A 11 -16.99 15.92 5.97
CA ILE A 11 -17.74 15.93 7.24
C ILE A 11 -18.98 15.02 7.17
N LYS A 12 -19.59 14.88 5.98
CA LYS A 12 -20.77 14.02 5.76
C LYS A 12 -20.41 12.57 5.49
N GLY A 13 -19.11 12.21 5.51
CA GLY A 13 -18.63 10.84 5.24
C GLY A 13 -18.79 10.38 3.79
N ILE A 14 -19.06 11.28 2.85
CA ILE A 14 -19.26 10.92 1.44
C ILE A 14 -17.89 10.71 0.78
N LYS A 15 -17.65 9.51 0.28
CA LYS A 15 -16.43 9.14 -0.45
C LYS A 15 -16.50 9.68 -1.88
N THR A 16 -15.60 10.58 -2.27
CA THR A 16 -15.54 11.12 -3.63
C THR A 16 -14.12 11.14 -4.15
N HIS A 17 -13.96 11.02 -5.48
CA HIS A 17 -12.65 11.19 -6.13
C HIS A 17 -12.12 12.62 -5.93
N LYS A 18 -13.00 13.61 -5.87
CA LYS A 18 -12.63 15.00 -5.62
C LYS A 18 -11.88 15.20 -4.30
N THR A 19 -12.22 14.43 -3.26
CA THR A 19 -11.48 14.46 -2.00
C THR A 19 -10.03 13.98 -2.19
N VAL A 20 -9.82 12.97 -3.04
CA VAL A 20 -8.47 12.46 -3.37
C VAL A 20 -7.69 13.49 -4.17
N GLU A 21 -8.31 14.11 -5.20
CA GLU A 21 -7.68 15.17 -6.00
C GLU A 21 -7.25 16.35 -5.10
N ASN A 22 -8.12 16.78 -4.20
CA ASN A 22 -7.80 17.87 -3.27
C ASN A 22 -6.65 17.48 -2.32
N ALA A 23 -6.59 16.21 -1.87
CA ALA A 23 -5.48 15.73 -1.06
C ALA A 23 -4.15 15.71 -1.82
N LEU A 24 -4.17 15.34 -3.11
CA LEU A 24 -3.01 15.43 -3.99
C LEU A 24 -2.58 16.87 -4.22
N SER A 25 -3.53 17.80 -4.41
CA SER A 25 -3.22 19.22 -4.54
C SER A 25 -2.57 19.81 -3.27
N ILE A 26 -2.91 19.30 -2.08
CA ILE A 26 -2.18 19.69 -0.85
C ILE A 26 -0.70 19.28 -0.97
N VAL A 27 -0.43 18.07 -1.45
CA VAL A 27 0.95 17.57 -1.62
C VAL A 27 1.71 18.43 -2.63
N GLU A 28 1.11 18.74 -3.78
CA GLU A 28 1.70 19.62 -4.81
C GLU A 28 2.02 21.01 -4.24
N ASN A 29 1.11 21.61 -3.48
CA ASN A 29 1.30 22.92 -2.85
C ASN A 29 2.44 22.92 -1.79
N LEU A 30 2.84 21.75 -1.30
CA LEU A 30 3.95 21.60 -0.36
C LEU A 30 5.32 21.40 -1.05
N GLU A 31 5.39 21.42 -2.39
CA GLU A 31 6.64 21.24 -3.16
C GLU A 31 7.76 22.19 -2.70
N HIS A 32 7.42 23.43 -2.33
CA HIS A 32 8.39 24.42 -1.83
C HIS A 32 9.11 24.01 -0.53
N ARG A 33 8.63 22.96 0.15
CA ARG A 33 9.23 22.37 1.34
C ARG A 33 10.00 21.08 1.09
N ALA A 34 10.02 20.61 -0.15
CA ALA A 34 10.72 19.41 -0.56
C ALA A 34 12.12 19.75 -1.07
N GLY A 35 13.12 18.94 -0.70
CA GLY A 35 14.43 18.96 -1.35
C GLY A 35 14.37 18.28 -2.71
N LYS A 36 15.21 18.75 -3.63
CA LYS A 36 15.42 18.10 -4.93
C LYS A 36 16.89 17.69 -5.03
N ASP A 37 17.14 16.58 -5.71
CA ASP A 37 18.50 16.14 -5.99
C ASP A 37 19.16 17.04 -7.05
N ALA A 38 20.45 16.79 -7.31
CA ALA A 38 21.23 17.55 -8.27
C ALA A 38 20.71 17.44 -9.72
N GLU A 39 19.95 16.38 -10.04
CA GLU A 39 19.33 16.19 -11.35
C GLU A 39 18.00 16.98 -11.46
N GLY A 40 17.47 17.50 -10.33
CA GLY A 40 16.19 18.23 -10.27
C GLY A 40 14.96 17.38 -10.54
N LYS A 41 15.11 16.05 -10.66
CA LYS A 41 14.06 15.10 -11.02
C LYS A 41 13.55 14.28 -9.87
N THR A 42 14.38 14.02 -8.86
CA THR A 42 14.05 13.21 -7.70
C THR A 42 13.97 14.11 -6.47
N GLY A 43 12.94 13.98 -5.68
CA GLY A 43 12.72 14.73 -4.45
C GLY A 43 12.77 13.86 -3.21
N ASP A 44 12.42 14.45 -2.05
CA ASP A 44 12.42 13.81 -0.73
C ASP A 44 11.37 12.70 -0.58
N GLY A 45 10.56 12.48 -1.59
CA GLY A 45 9.47 11.53 -1.51
C GLY A 45 8.17 12.13 -0.97
N VAL A 46 7.09 11.49 -1.35
CA VAL A 46 5.72 11.92 -1.06
C VAL A 46 4.87 10.72 -0.69
N GLY A 47 3.85 10.94 0.11
CA GLY A 47 2.90 9.90 0.45
C GLY A 47 1.49 10.44 0.68
N ILE A 48 0.52 9.58 0.44
CA ILE A 48 -0.88 9.84 0.72
C ILE A 48 -1.51 8.63 1.42
N LEU A 49 -2.21 8.88 2.52
CA LEU A 49 -3.03 7.89 3.19
C LEU A 49 -4.48 8.10 2.80
N LEU A 50 -5.11 7.06 2.30
CA LEU A 50 -6.49 7.08 1.82
C LEU A 50 -7.32 6.00 2.52
N GLN A 51 -8.63 6.20 2.59
CA GLN A 51 -9.54 5.10 2.84
C GLN A 51 -9.54 4.13 1.64
N ILE A 52 -9.64 2.82 1.91
CA ILE A 52 -9.75 1.80 0.87
C ILE A 52 -11.02 2.04 0.06
N SER A 53 -10.87 2.23 -1.26
CA SER A 53 -11.98 2.30 -2.20
C SER A 53 -12.37 0.89 -2.64
N HIS A 54 -13.45 0.35 -2.06
CA HIS A 54 -13.93 -0.99 -2.43
C HIS A 54 -14.21 -1.10 -3.93
N LYS A 55 -14.90 -0.14 -4.51
CA LYS A 55 -15.21 -0.10 -5.95
C LYS A 55 -13.97 -0.21 -6.84
N PHE A 56 -12.86 0.45 -6.44
CA PHE A 56 -11.60 0.38 -7.17
C PHE A 56 -10.96 -1.00 -7.05
N PHE A 57 -10.84 -1.52 -5.82
CA PHE A 57 -10.16 -2.79 -5.58
C PHE A 57 -10.97 -3.99 -6.06
N GLU A 58 -12.30 -3.96 -5.98
CA GLU A 58 -13.17 -4.98 -6.57
C GLU A 58 -12.91 -5.11 -8.08
N LYS A 59 -12.91 -4.00 -8.82
CA LYS A 59 -12.61 -3.98 -10.25
C LYS A 59 -11.18 -4.47 -10.54
N ALA A 60 -10.19 -3.97 -9.77
CA ALA A 60 -8.79 -4.33 -9.96
C ALA A 60 -8.50 -5.80 -9.66
N ALA A 61 -9.11 -6.35 -8.60
CA ALA A 61 -9.00 -7.76 -8.22
C ALA A 61 -9.71 -8.68 -9.22
N LYS A 62 -10.91 -8.30 -9.65
CA LYS A 62 -11.68 -9.05 -10.66
C LYS A 62 -10.91 -9.23 -11.97
N ASN A 63 -10.17 -8.22 -12.42
CA ASN A 63 -9.32 -8.30 -13.62
C ASN A 63 -8.19 -9.32 -13.47
N LEU A 64 -7.85 -9.73 -12.25
CA LEU A 64 -6.84 -10.74 -11.93
C LEU A 64 -7.46 -12.10 -11.53
N GLY A 65 -8.79 -12.24 -11.63
CA GLY A 65 -9.49 -13.43 -11.19
C GLY A 65 -9.56 -13.60 -9.66
N ILE A 66 -9.31 -12.53 -8.90
CA ILE A 66 -9.32 -12.54 -7.43
C ILE A 66 -10.69 -12.05 -6.95
N ASN A 67 -11.37 -12.85 -6.12
CA ASN A 67 -12.59 -12.45 -5.44
C ASN A 67 -12.27 -11.95 -4.03
N ILE A 68 -12.42 -10.65 -3.79
CA ILE A 68 -12.11 -10.03 -2.49
C ILE A 68 -13.33 -9.94 -1.54
N GLY A 69 -14.52 -10.40 -1.96
CA GLY A 69 -15.73 -10.29 -1.15
C GLY A 69 -16.29 -8.88 -1.08
N LYS A 70 -17.00 -8.57 0.02
CA LYS A 70 -17.63 -7.27 0.24
C LYS A 70 -16.69 -6.26 0.87
N GLU A 71 -17.12 -4.99 0.89
CA GLU A 71 -16.41 -3.93 1.59
C GLU A 71 -16.14 -4.32 3.06
N ARG A 72 -14.90 -4.12 3.53
CA ARG A 72 -14.40 -4.46 4.87
C ARG A 72 -14.27 -5.95 5.21
N GLU A 73 -14.58 -6.84 4.27
CA GLU A 73 -14.33 -8.28 4.45
C GLU A 73 -12.93 -8.70 4.04
N TYR A 74 -12.08 -7.75 3.67
CA TYR A 74 -10.68 -7.99 3.29
C TYR A 74 -9.76 -6.87 3.74
N GLY A 75 -8.49 -7.22 3.92
CA GLY A 75 -7.39 -6.26 4.10
C GLY A 75 -6.61 -6.07 2.82
N VAL A 76 -6.06 -4.87 2.64
CA VAL A 76 -5.15 -4.55 1.54
C VAL A 76 -3.77 -4.24 2.11
N GLY A 77 -2.76 -4.95 1.62
CA GLY A 77 -1.36 -4.66 1.88
C GLY A 77 -0.71 -3.89 0.75
N MET A 78 0.23 -3.00 1.07
CA MET A 78 1.12 -2.32 0.12
C MET A 78 2.55 -2.67 0.50
N PHE A 79 3.31 -3.17 -0.47
CA PHE A 79 4.67 -3.70 -0.28
C PHE A 79 5.65 -3.13 -1.27
N PHE A 80 6.86 -2.86 -0.79
CA PHE A 80 8.03 -2.56 -1.58
C PHE A 80 8.99 -3.75 -1.48
N PHE A 81 9.09 -4.51 -2.54
CA PHE A 81 9.96 -5.67 -2.65
C PHE A 81 11.28 -5.35 -3.35
N SER A 82 12.28 -6.20 -3.14
CA SER A 82 13.52 -6.18 -3.89
C SER A 82 13.28 -6.24 -5.40
N GLN A 83 14.15 -5.57 -6.17
CA GLN A 83 14.19 -5.71 -7.63
C GLN A 83 14.57 -7.13 -8.07
N ASP A 84 15.38 -7.82 -7.26
CA ASP A 84 15.73 -9.21 -7.50
C ASP A 84 14.48 -10.10 -7.48
N GLU A 85 14.24 -10.76 -8.61
CA GLU A 85 13.04 -11.57 -8.80
C GLU A 85 12.99 -12.77 -7.85
N PHE A 86 14.13 -13.40 -7.57
CA PHE A 86 14.20 -14.56 -6.68
C PHE A 86 13.88 -14.16 -5.24
N LYS A 87 14.54 -13.11 -4.73
CA LYS A 87 14.27 -12.56 -3.40
C LYS A 87 12.81 -12.11 -3.25
N ARG A 88 12.28 -11.43 -4.26
CA ARG A 88 10.88 -11.02 -4.28
C ARG A 88 9.92 -12.20 -4.18
N LYS A 89 10.09 -13.22 -5.02
CA LYS A 89 9.25 -14.42 -5.01
C LYS A 89 9.32 -15.16 -3.68
N GLN A 90 10.52 -15.25 -3.10
CA GLN A 90 10.72 -15.85 -1.78
C GLN A 90 9.99 -15.08 -0.68
N ALA A 91 10.10 -13.74 -0.66
CA ALA A 91 9.40 -12.89 0.30
C ALA A 91 7.88 -12.98 0.15
N MET A 92 7.37 -12.97 -1.09
CA MET A 92 5.94 -13.16 -1.37
C MET A 92 5.43 -14.50 -0.83
N LYS A 93 6.18 -15.59 -1.10
CA LYS A 93 5.82 -16.92 -0.61
C LYS A 93 5.86 -17.02 0.91
N MET A 94 6.85 -16.39 1.53
CA MET A 94 6.96 -16.30 2.99
C MET A 94 5.73 -15.60 3.60
N PHE A 95 5.31 -14.48 3.03
CA PHE A 95 4.11 -13.76 3.49
C PHE A 95 2.85 -14.64 3.41
N GLU A 96 2.65 -15.37 2.30
CA GLU A 96 1.53 -16.30 2.13
C GLU A 96 1.51 -17.40 3.21
N ILE A 97 2.69 -17.98 3.49
CA ILE A 97 2.83 -19.03 4.52
C ILE A 97 2.52 -18.46 5.91
N ILE A 98 3.03 -17.26 6.23
CA ILE A 98 2.79 -16.63 7.52
C ILE A 98 1.29 -16.28 7.65
N ALA A 99 0.65 -15.75 6.60
CA ALA A 99 -0.77 -15.49 6.61
C ALA A 99 -1.59 -16.74 6.94
N GLN A 100 -1.26 -17.87 6.31
CA GLN A 100 -1.90 -19.15 6.60
C GLN A 100 -1.66 -19.63 8.05
N LYS A 101 -0.45 -19.47 8.58
CA LYS A 101 -0.12 -19.82 9.98
C LYS A 101 -0.88 -18.95 10.99
N GLU A 102 -1.12 -17.69 10.67
CA GLU A 102 -1.90 -16.75 11.48
C GLU A 102 -3.43 -16.93 11.30
N GLY A 103 -3.86 -17.96 10.57
CA GLY A 103 -5.27 -18.27 10.35
C GLY A 103 -5.97 -17.29 9.40
N LEU A 104 -5.20 -16.69 8.48
CA LEU A 104 -5.72 -15.74 7.49
C LEU A 104 -5.65 -16.35 6.08
N GLU A 105 -6.71 -16.17 5.30
CA GLU A 105 -6.76 -16.60 3.90
C GLU A 105 -6.13 -15.53 3.01
N PHE A 106 -5.03 -15.89 2.34
CA PHE A 106 -4.41 -15.04 1.34
C PHE A 106 -5.15 -15.18 -0.01
N LEU A 107 -5.59 -14.06 -0.59
CA LEU A 107 -6.40 -14.08 -1.81
C LEU A 107 -5.58 -13.85 -3.09
N GLY A 108 -4.49 -13.09 -3.01
CA GLY A 108 -3.66 -12.87 -4.18
C GLY A 108 -2.81 -11.59 -4.15
N TRP A 109 -1.88 -11.52 -5.11
CA TRP A 109 -1.01 -10.37 -5.35
C TRP A 109 -1.46 -9.57 -6.57
N ARG A 110 -1.28 -8.25 -6.49
CA ARG A 110 -1.46 -7.30 -7.58
C ARG A 110 -0.21 -6.46 -7.75
N LYS A 111 0.41 -6.48 -8.93
CA LYS A 111 1.46 -5.53 -9.27
C LYS A 111 0.85 -4.14 -9.42
N VAL A 112 1.41 -3.13 -8.76
CA VAL A 112 0.95 -1.74 -8.87
C VAL A 112 1.50 -1.14 -10.16
N PRO A 113 0.68 -0.52 -11.02
CA PRO A 113 1.15 0.24 -12.17
C PRO A 113 2.00 1.43 -11.70
N THR A 114 3.16 1.61 -12.30
CA THR A 114 4.12 2.69 -12.00
C THR A 114 4.56 3.37 -13.28
N ARG A 115 5.10 4.58 -13.16
CA ARG A 115 5.69 5.37 -14.27
C ARG A 115 7.17 5.63 -14.00
N PRO A 116 8.04 4.62 -14.19
CA PRO A 116 9.46 4.75 -13.90
C PRO A 116 10.17 5.79 -14.79
N GLU A 117 9.63 6.10 -15.95
CA GLU A 117 10.17 7.05 -16.91
C GLU A 117 10.27 8.49 -16.42
N VAL A 118 9.54 8.84 -15.36
CA VAL A 118 9.58 10.19 -14.76
C VAL A 118 10.67 10.33 -13.70
N LEU A 119 11.30 9.23 -13.27
CA LEU A 119 12.29 9.22 -12.21
C LEU A 119 13.68 9.63 -12.71
N GLY A 120 14.48 10.23 -11.82
CA GLY A 120 15.91 10.40 -12.02
C GLY A 120 16.66 9.06 -11.92
N LYS A 121 17.89 9.02 -12.44
CA LYS A 121 18.70 7.79 -12.50
C LYS A 121 18.91 7.13 -11.14
N LYS A 122 19.23 7.93 -10.11
CA LYS A 122 19.45 7.41 -8.75
C LYS A 122 18.20 6.71 -8.17
N ALA A 123 17.01 7.29 -8.42
CA ALA A 123 15.76 6.69 -7.97
C ALA A 123 15.41 5.41 -8.74
N LEU A 124 15.69 5.39 -10.05
CA LEU A 124 15.53 4.19 -10.89
C LEU A 124 16.40 3.02 -10.42
N ASP A 125 17.66 3.30 -10.07
CA ASP A 125 18.63 2.28 -9.63
C ASP A 125 18.18 1.58 -8.32
N VAL A 126 17.38 2.23 -7.50
CA VAL A 126 16.90 1.71 -6.20
C VAL A 126 15.37 1.51 -6.14
N MET A 127 14.67 1.72 -7.25
CA MET A 127 13.22 1.60 -7.30
C MET A 127 12.77 0.20 -6.90
N PRO A 128 11.91 0.02 -5.86
CA PRO A 128 11.42 -1.30 -5.48
C PRO A 128 10.37 -1.85 -6.45
N GLY A 129 10.15 -3.15 -6.42
CA GLY A 129 8.95 -3.75 -6.98
C GLY A 129 7.75 -3.42 -6.08
N ILE A 130 6.75 -2.71 -6.61
CA ILE A 130 5.58 -2.28 -5.83
C ILE A 130 4.41 -3.23 -6.08
N TYR A 131 3.93 -3.84 -4.99
CA TYR A 131 2.83 -4.80 -5.03
C TYR A 131 1.81 -4.55 -3.94
N GLN A 132 0.58 -4.96 -4.22
CA GLN A 132 -0.51 -5.03 -3.27
C GLN A 132 -0.90 -6.49 -3.04
N CYS A 133 -1.35 -6.81 -1.83
CA CYS A 133 -1.96 -8.08 -1.54
C CYS A 133 -3.37 -7.92 -1.01
N PHE A 134 -4.16 -8.99 -1.10
CA PHE A 134 -5.49 -9.09 -0.51
C PHE A 134 -5.51 -10.25 0.47
N VAL A 135 -6.04 -9.98 1.67
CA VAL A 135 -6.18 -10.97 2.75
C VAL A 135 -7.63 -10.97 3.20
N LYS A 136 -8.28 -12.12 3.22
CA LYS A 136 -9.68 -12.25 3.60
C LYS A 136 -9.85 -12.16 5.11
N LYS A 137 -10.91 -11.53 5.54
CA LYS A 137 -11.34 -11.52 6.94
C LYS A 137 -11.87 -12.92 7.32
N PRO A 138 -11.40 -13.54 8.42
CA PRO A 138 -11.99 -14.77 8.93
C PRO A 138 -13.48 -14.60 9.28
N GLU A 139 -14.25 -15.64 9.10
CA GLU A 139 -15.71 -15.60 9.36
C GLU A 139 -16.03 -15.36 10.84
N ASP A 140 -15.21 -15.91 11.73
CA ASP A 140 -15.30 -15.77 13.18
C ASP A 140 -14.72 -14.44 13.72
N CYS A 141 -14.21 -13.58 12.85
CA CYS A 141 -13.62 -12.29 13.21
C CYS A 141 -14.57 -11.14 12.87
N GLU A 142 -14.81 -10.26 13.83
CA GLU A 142 -15.55 -9.02 13.59
C GLU A 142 -14.76 -8.06 12.68
N GLU A 143 -15.48 -7.25 11.90
CA GLU A 143 -14.86 -6.18 11.11
C GLU A 143 -14.24 -5.09 12.00
N GLY A 144 -13.35 -4.32 11.40
CA GLY A 144 -12.77 -3.17 12.07
C GLY A 144 -11.54 -3.53 12.90
N LEU A 145 -11.47 -3.06 14.14
CA LEU A 145 -10.28 -3.22 14.99
C LEU A 145 -9.89 -4.68 15.26
N PRO A 146 -10.80 -5.62 15.49
CA PRO A 146 -10.42 -7.03 15.66
C PRO A 146 -9.68 -7.59 14.44
N PHE A 147 -10.19 -7.32 13.24
CA PHE A 147 -9.51 -7.75 12.01
C PHE A 147 -8.20 -6.99 11.76
N ASP A 148 -8.17 -5.66 11.96
CA ASP A 148 -6.94 -4.89 11.81
C ASP A 148 -5.84 -5.34 12.79
N ARG A 149 -6.17 -5.83 13.98
CA ARG A 149 -5.21 -6.44 14.92
C ARG A 149 -4.60 -7.72 14.35
N LYS A 150 -5.39 -8.60 13.72
CA LYS A 150 -4.88 -9.80 13.03
C LYS A 150 -3.94 -9.41 11.88
N LEU A 151 -4.32 -8.42 11.07
CA LEU A 151 -3.46 -7.91 10.00
C LEU A 151 -2.16 -7.28 10.55
N TYR A 152 -2.22 -6.59 11.68
CA TYR A 152 -1.05 -6.03 12.35
C TYR A 152 -0.10 -7.13 12.84
N ILE A 153 -0.62 -8.22 13.43
CA ILE A 153 0.19 -9.36 13.86
C ILE A 153 0.87 -10.00 12.64
N LEU A 154 0.11 -10.29 11.58
CA LEU A 154 0.64 -10.82 10.32
C LEU A 154 1.79 -9.95 9.79
N ARG A 155 1.59 -8.63 9.75
CA ARG A 155 2.62 -7.68 9.34
C ARG A 155 3.86 -7.80 10.21
N LYS A 156 3.72 -7.82 11.54
CA LYS A 156 4.85 -7.84 12.47
C LYS A 156 5.64 -9.15 12.40
N VAL A 157 4.98 -10.27 12.28
CA VAL A 157 5.63 -11.58 12.11
C VAL A 157 6.41 -11.61 10.79
N PHE A 158 5.82 -11.10 9.72
CA PHE A 158 6.50 -11.00 8.42
C PHE A 158 7.72 -10.06 8.47
N GLU A 159 7.58 -8.85 9.03
CA GLU A 159 8.68 -7.88 9.16
C GLU A 159 9.85 -8.44 9.97
N GLN A 160 9.59 -9.25 10.99
CA GLN A 160 10.64 -9.93 11.78
C GLN A 160 11.33 -11.06 11.02
N SER A 161 10.65 -11.63 10.03
CA SER A 161 11.14 -12.77 9.25
C SER A 161 11.81 -12.37 7.93
N ASN A 162 11.67 -11.11 7.51
CA ASN A 162 12.16 -10.63 6.22
C ASN A 162 12.60 -9.16 6.30
N GLU A 163 13.92 -8.94 6.15
CA GLU A 163 14.53 -7.60 6.20
C GLU A 163 14.56 -6.88 4.85
N ASP A 164 14.46 -7.62 3.74
CA ASP A 164 14.57 -7.08 2.37
C ASP A 164 13.26 -6.47 1.83
N THR A 165 12.18 -6.51 2.62
CA THR A 165 10.85 -6.04 2.19
C THR A 165 10.32 -4.97 3.13
N TYR A 166 9.87 -3.86 2.55
CA TYR A 166 9.20 -2.81 3.30
C TYR A 166 7.68 -2.94 3.16
N VAL A 167 7.00 -3.17 4.29
CA VAL A 167 5.53 -3.15 4.35
C VAL A 167 5.07 -1.72 4.59
N VAL A 168 4.60 -1.08 3.53
CA VAL A 168 4.13 0.32 3.58
C VAL A 168 2.87 0.45 4.44
N SER A 169 1.89 -0.43 4.19
CA SER A 169 0.65 -0.53 4.97
C SER A 169 0.02 -1.91 4.83
N LEU A 170 -0.76 -2.32 5.82
CA LEU A 170 -1.62 -3.50 5.79
C LEU A 170 -2.82 -3.23 6.72
N SER A 171 -4.00 -3.03 6.15
CA SER A 171 -5.20 -2.65 6.89
C SER A 171 -6.48 -3.02 6.12
N SER A 172 -7.59 -3.14 6.83
CA SER A 172 -8.92 -3.31 6.25
C SER A 172 -9.63 -1.98 5.95
N ARG A 173 -9.05 -0.85 6.36
CA ARG A 173 -9.70 0.47 6.28
C ARG A 173 -8.96 1.48 5.44
N THR A 174 -7.64 1.48 5.52
CA THR A 174 -6.79 2.48 4.90
C THR A 174 -5.65 1.87 4.10
N ILE A 175 -5.16 2.62 3.15
CA ILE A 175 -3.99 2.26 2.35
C ILE A 175 -3.06 3.47 2.23
N VAL A 176 -1.77 3.22 2.24
CA VAL A 176 -0.74 4.24 2.05
C VAL A 176 -0.08 4.05 0.69
N TYR A 177 -0.07 5.09 -0.11
CA TYR A 177 0.73 5.20 -1.32
C TYR A 177 1.95 6.06 -1.02
N LYS A 178 3.11 5.63 -1.46
CA LYS A 178 4.36 6.39 -1.40
C LYS A 178 5.00 6.44 -2.77
N GLY A 179 5.64 7.57 -3.08
CA GLY A 179 6.38 7.80 -4.30
C GLY A 179 7.56 8.76 -4.07
N MET A 180 8.33 9.00 -5.10
CA MET A 180 9.42 9.97 -5.16
C MET A 180 9.10 11.04 -6.19
#